data_b6c3031e56b31d08dbd5c54de16a10d7
#
_entry.id   b6c3031e56b31d08dbd5c54de16a10d7
#
_cell.length_a   1.000
_cell.length_b   1.000
_cell.length_c   1.000
_cell.angle_alpha   90.00
_cell.angle_beta   90.00
_cell.angle_gamma   90.00
#
_symmetry.space_group_name_H-M   'P 1'
#
loop_
_entity.id
_entity.type
_entity.pdbx_description
1 polymer ?
#
loop_
_entity_poly.entity_id
_entity_poly.type
_entity_poly.pdbx_seq_one_letter_code
_entity_poly.pdbx_strand_id
1 'polypeptide(L)'
;MTMEPDDAAQSLSEIAAVERRTRQTLVYGRSSVFFILWGVLLVFGYTFGFAFPEFERRGWFAVFAVGFASAALLGYRRPRLPGRAGWDQPMLFGQLVLYAYGWIILAIVGPLAPRQANAFWPNVFMLGFALAGLWLGRFFLLLGLSVSALTLIGYFWSGPWFGLWMAVVGGGGLIAGGLWLRRLG
;
A
#
# COMPACT_ATOMS: atom_id res chain seq x y z
N MET A 1 -24.59 -44.53 2.89
CA MET A 1 -24.46 -43.66 1.71
C MET A 1 -22.98 -43.34 1.60
N THR A 2 -22.23 -44.05 0.78
CA THR A 2 -20.79 -43.81 0.54
C THR A 2 -20.69 -42.76 -0.55
N MET A 3 -20.15 -41.58 -0.20
CA MET A 3 -19.83 -40.57 -1.19
C MET A 3 -18.80 -41.12 -2.17
N GLU A 4 -19.02 -40.97 -3.47
CA GLU A 4 -18.03 -41.34 -4.48
C GLU A 4 -16.78 -40.41 -4.35
N PRO A 5 -15.57 -40.91 -4.57
CA PRO A 5 -14.35 -40.15 -4.45
C PRO A 5 -14.35 -38.86 -5.29
N ASP A 6 -14.99 -38.89 -6.46
CA ASP A 6 -15.10 -37.77 -7.40
C ASP A 6 -16.02 -36.67 -6.84
N ASP A 7 -17.14 -37.02 -6.20
CA ASP A 7 -18.04 -36.04 -5.55
C ASP A 7 -17.35 -35.35 -4.37
N ALA A 8 -16.54 -36.09 -3.61
CA ALA A 8 -15.76 -35.54 -2.53
C ALA A 8 -14.69 -34.57 -3.04
N ALA A 9 -13.97 -34.90 -4.11
CA ALA A 9 -12.97 -34.04 -4.73
C ALA A 9 -13.60 -32.77 -5.31
N GLN A 10 -14.75 -32.85 -5.95
CA GLN A 10 -15.49 -31.71 -6.46
C GLN A 10 -15.95 -30.78 -5.33
N SER A 11 -16.55 -31.34 -4.27
CA SER A 11 -16.98 -30.56 -3.10
C SER A 11 -15.80 -29.81 -2.42
N LEU A 12 -14.65 -30.45 -2.29
CA LEU A 12 -13.44 -29.81 -1.76
C LEU A 12 -12.94 -28.67 -2.66
N SER A 13 -13.01 -28.84 -3.99
CA SER A 13 -12.61 -27.81 -4.94
C SER A 13 -13.54 -26.60 -4.89
N GLU A 14 -14.86 -26.82 -4.74
CA GLU A 14 -15.85 -25.76 -4.59
C GLU A 14 -15.67 -24.99 -3.27
N ILE A 15 -15.45 -25.70 -2.16
CA ILE A 15 -15.15 -25.08 -0.86
C ILE A 15 -13.89 -24.23 -0.95
N ALA A 16 -12.81 -24.73 -1.56
CA ALA A 16 -11.57 -23.98 -1.75
C ALA A 16 -11.75 -22.75 -2.64
N ALA A 17 -12.60 -22.81 -3.66
CA ALA A 17 -12.92 -21.69 -4.53
C ALA A 17 -13.73 -20.60 -3.79
N VAL A 18 -14.73 -21.01 -3.00
CA VAL A 18 -15.53 -20.09 -2.16
C VAL A 18 -14.67 -19.44 -1.09
N GLU A 19 -13.81 -20.21 -0.42
CA GLU A 19 -12.89 -19.69 0.58
C GLU A 19 -11.93 -18.65 -0.01
N ARG A 20 -11.38 -18.94 -1.20
CA ARG A 20 -10.49 -18.01 -1.92
C ARG A 20 -11.21 -16.71 -2.27
N ARG A 21 -12.44 -16.78 -2.80
CA ARG A 21 -13.26 -15.60 -3.12
C ARG A 21 -13.58 -14.77 -1.88
N THR A 22 -14.08 -15.41 -0.83
CA THR A 22 -14.40 -14.75 0.44
C THR A 22 -13.17 -14.05 1.03
N ARG A 23 -12.02 -14.70 0.97
CA ARG A 23 -10.75 -14.13 1.41
C ARG A 23 -10.35 -12.91 0.59
N GLN A 24 -10.45 -12.97 -0.74
CA GLN A 24 -10.14 -11.82 -1.60
C GLN A 24 -11.06 -10.64 -1.30
N THR A 25 -12.36 -10.85 -1.20
CA THR A 25 -13.35 -9.80 -0.88
C THR A 25 -13.05 -9.11 0.46
N LEU A 26 -12.72 -9.89 1.50
CA LEU A 26 -12.38 -9.34 2.82
C LEU A 26 -11.06 -8.54 2.80
N VAL A 27 -10.05 -9.03 2.08
CA VAL A 27 -8.76 -8.32 1.93
C VAL A 27 -8.98 -7.03 1.14
N TYR A 28 -9.71 -7.06 0.04
CA TYR A 28 -9.94 -5.90 -0.81
C TYR A 28 -10.75 -4.81 -0.10
N GLY A 29 -11.84 -5.17 0.58
CA GLY A 29 -12.65 -4.21 1.34
C GLY A 29 -11.87 -3.54 2.49
N ARG A 30 -10.99 -4.30 3.17
CA ARG A 30 -10.12 -3.75 4.21
C ARG A 30 -9.06 -2.82 3.66
N SER A 31 -8.41 -3.22 2.57
CA SER A 31 -7.34 -2.45 1.94
C SER A 31 -7.86 -1.15 1.33
N SER A 32 -9.09 -1.13 0.80
CA SER A 32 -9.70 0.02 0.16
C SER A 32 -9.67 1.29 1.04
N VAL A 33 -10.16 1.20 2.28
CA VAL A 33 -10.19 2.35 3.21
C VAL A 33 -8.76 2.82 3.54
N PHE A 34 -7.84 1.90 3.70
CA PHE A 34 -6.44 2.20 3.96
C PHE A 34 -5.78 2.93 2.77
N PHE A 35 -6.02 2.46 1.54
CA PHE A 35 -5.52 3.12 0.34
C PHE A 35 -6.07 4.53 0.16
N ILE A 36 -7.38 4.72 0.38
CA ILE A 36 -7.98 6.05 0.27
C ILE A 36 -7.40 7.00 1.33
N LEU A 37 -7.30 6.55 2.59
CA LEU A 37 -6.71 7.34 3.66
C LEU A 37 -5.28 7.79 3.32
N TRP A 38 -4.41 6.84 2.99
CA TRP A 38 -3.03 7.16 2.64
C TRP A 38 -2.92 7.97 1.36
N GLY A 39 -3.79 7.72 0.38
CA GLY A 39 -3.85 8.52 -0.84
C GLY A 39 -4.14 9.99 -0.56
N VAL A 40 -5.14 10.29 0.27
CA VAL A 40 -5.47 11.66 0.69
C VAL A 40 -4.31 12.31 1.45
N LEU A 41 -3.69 11.58 2.38
CA LEU A 41 -2.55 12.06 3.14
C LEU A 41 -1.33 12.35 2.25
N LEU A 42 -1.08 11.53 1.24
CA LEU A 42 0.00 11.76 0.28
C LEU A 42 -0.29 12.97 -0.63
N VAL A 43 -1.52 13.14 -1.12
CA VAL A 43 -1.92 14.34 -1.86
C VAL A 43 -1.62 15.57 -1.03
N PHE A 44 -2.06 15.58 0.22
CA PHE A 44 -1.81 16.69 1.13
C PHE A 44 -0.30 16.91 1.37
N GLY A 45 0.45 15.85 1.70
CA GLY A 45 1.88 15.94 2.01
C GLY A 45 2.71 16.50 0.84
N TYR A 46 2.49 15.99 -0.36
CA TYR A 46 3.20 16.46 -1.56
C TYR A 46 2.80 17.89 -1.96
N THR A 47 1.51 18.23 -1.89
CA THR A 47 1.02 19.56 -2.20
C THR A 47 1.53 20.59 -1.18
N PHE A 48 1.52 20.23 0.12
CA PHE A 48 2.05 21.06 1.18
C PHE A 48 3.55 21.26 1.04
N GLY A 49 4.34 20.21 0.79
CA GLY A 49 5.78 20.33 0.56
C GLY A 49 6.14 21.14 -0.68
N PHE A 50 5.30 21.09 -1.73
CA PHE A 50 5.45 21.94 -2.91
C PHE A 50 5.17 23.40 -2.60
N ALA A 51 4.12 23.70 -1.82
CA ALA A 51 3.73 25.08 -1.47
C ALA A 51 4.65 25.71 -0.39
N PHE A 52 5.17 24.90 0.53
CA PHE A 52 5.96 25.32 1.68
C PHE A 52 7.23 24.46 1.85
N PRO A 53 8.23 24.59 0.97
CA PRO A 53 9.42 23.73 0.96
C PRO A 53 10.22 23.77 2.28
N GLU A 54 10.24 24.89 2.96
CA GLU A 54 10.91 25.10 4.26
C GLU A 54 10.29 24.27 5.40
N PHE A 55 8.99 23.94 5.28
CA PHE A 55 8.25 23.15 6.26
C PHE A 55 8.02 21.69 5.81
N GLU A 56 8.54 21.29 4.66
CA GLU A 56 8.31 19.98 4.06
C GLU A 56 8.56 18.83 5.04
N ARG A 57 9.70 18.86 5.75
CA ARG A 57 10.02 17.81 6.74
C ARG A 57 8.99 17.72 7.86
N ARG A 58 8.53 18.86 8.39
CA ARG A 58 7.50 18.90 9.45
C ARG A 58 6.16 18.43 8.91
N GLY A 59 5.83 18.81 7.69
CA GLY A 59 4.64 18.35 6.98
C GLY A 59 4.60 16.81 6.87
N TRP A 60 5.70 16.19 6.48
CA TRP A 60 5.79 14.72 6.41
C TRP A 60 5.66 14.06 7.79
N PHE A 61 6.24 14.65 8.86
CA PHE A 61 6.02 14.13 10.21
C PHE A 61 4.54 14.15 10.59
N ALA A 62 3.82 15.24 10.30
CA ALA A 62 2.39 15.34 10.57
C ALA A 62 1.59 14.31 9.74
N VAL A 63 1.89 14.16 8.44
CA VAL A 63 1.26 13.16 7.55
C VAL A 63 1.43 11.74 8.10
N PHE A 64 2.64 11.36 8.48
CA PHE A 64 2.89 10.03 9.03
C PHE A 64 2.25 9.84 10.41
N ALA A 65 2.31 10.83 11.30
CA ALA A 65 1.67 10.76 12.62
C ALA A 65 0.15 10.56 12.50
N VAL A 66 -0.51 11.36 11.66
CA VAL A 66 -1.95 11.22 11.38
C VAL A 66 -2.25 9.88 10.69
N GLY A 67 -1.44 9.48 9.71
CA GLY A 67 -1.61 8.23 8.97
C GLY A 67 -1.53 7.01 9.88
N PHE A 68 -0.49 6.92 10.70
CA PHE A 68 -0.33 5.79 11.62
C PHE A 68 -1.36 5.79 12.75
N ALA A 69 -1.70 6.96 13.32
CA ALA A 69 -2.76 7.07 14.33
C ALA A 69 -4.11 6.64 13.76
N SER A 70 -4.46 7.08 12.56
CA SER A 70 -5.70 6.70 11.88
C SER A 70 -5.72 5.21 11.52
N ALA A 71 -4.61 4.66 11.04
CA ALA A 71 -4.49 3.24 10.73
C ALA A 71 -4.63 2.37 11.98
N ALA A 72 -3.99 2.78 13.10
CA ALA A 72 -4.10 2.10 14.38
C ALA A 72 -5.55 2.14 14.92
N LEU A 73 -6.22 3.30 14.85
CA LEU A 73 -7.61 3.46 15.28
C LEU A 73 -8.57 2.62 14.44
N LEU A 74 -8.38 2.60 13.12
CA LEU A 74 -9.15 1.75 12.20
C LEU A 74 -8.92 0.26 12.49
N GLY A 75 -7.68 -0.13 12.80
CA GLY A 75 -7.32 -1.49 13.19
C GLY A 75 -7.95 -1.90 14.53
N TYR A 76 -7.94 -1.00 15.52
CA TYR A 76 -8.48 -1.26 16.86
C TYR A 76 -10.02 -1.42 16.86
N ARG A 77 -10.73 -0.60 16.09
CA ARG A 77 -12.20 -0.61 16.01
C ARG A 77 -12.78 -1.79 15.23
N ARG A 78 -11.96 -2.59 14.57
CA ARG A 78 -12.42 -3.72 13.75
C ARG A 78 -12.54 -5.00 14.57
N PRO A 79 -13.69 -5.72 14.50
CA PRO A 79 -13.84 -6.98 15.19
C PRO A 79 -12.79 -8.00 14.71
N ARG A 80 -12.12 -8.63 15.68
CA ARG A 80 -11.22 -9.76 15.41
C ARG A 80 -12.09 -10.97 15.10
N LEU A 81 -11.99 -11.48 13.87
CA LEU A 81 -12.67 -12.72 13.51
C LEU A 81 -12.04 -13.88 14.28
N PRO A 82 -12.84 -14.71 15.00
CA PRO A 82 -12.33 -15.87 15.73
C PRO A 82 -11.60 -16.84 14.78
N GLY A 83 -10.45 -17.35 15.20
CA GLY A 83 -9.71 -18.38 14.45
C GLY A 83 -8.68 -17.88 13.42
N ARG A 84 -8.47 -16.55 13.26
CA ARG A 84 -7.44 -16.00 12.39
C ARG A 84 -6.41 -15.20 13.18
N ALA A 85 -5.26 -15.80 13.40
CA ALA A 85 -4.05 -15.03 13.72
C ALA A 85 -3.85 -13.99 12.61
N GLY A 86 -3.72 -12.72 13.01
CA GLY A 86 -3.77 -11.55 12.12
C GLY A 86 -2.92 -11.68 10.87
N TRP A 87 -3.58 -11.84 9.75
CA TRP A 87 -2.98 -11.77 8.42
C TRP A 87 -2.32 -10.42 8.17
N ASP A 88 -2.70 -9.42 8.94
CA ASP A 88 -2.13 -8.08 8.88
C ASP A 88 -0.72 -8.03 9.51
N GLN A 89 -0.37 -8.97 10.40
CA GLN A 89 0.94 -8.99 11.08
C GLN A 89 2.12 -9.28 10.14
N PRO A 90 2.11 -10.34 9.28
CA PRO A 90 3.22 -10.59 8.36
C PRO A 90 3.40 -9.48 7.33
N MET A 91 2.31 -8.88 6.86
CA MET A 91 2.37 -7.76 5.90
C MET A 91 2.94 -6.50 6.56
N LEU A 92 2.50 -6.19 7.78
CA LEU A 92 3.04 -5.08 8.56
C LEU A 92 4.52 -5.31 8.87
N PHE A 93 4.89 -6.51 9.31
CA PHE A 93 6.27 -6.87 9.59
C PHE A 93 7.14 -6.79 8.33
N GLY A 94 6.68 -7.30 7.20
CA GLY A 94 7.36 -7.19 5.92
C GLY A 94 7.60 -5.73 5.51
N GLN A 95 6.61 -4.86 5.73
CA GLN A 95 6.74 -3.44 5.46
C GLN A 95 7.77 -2.77 6.39
N LEU A 96 7.78 -3.12 7.68
CA LEU A 96 8.79 -2.62 8.63
C LEU A 96 10.20 -3.05 8.26
N VAL A 97 10.38 -4.30 7.81
CA VAL A 97 11.66 -4.81 7.30
C VAL A 97 12.12 -4.00 6.08
N LEU A 98 11.22 -3.75 5.11
CA LEU A 98 11.56 -2.92 3.94
C LEU A 98 11.95 -1.50 4.33
N TYR A 99 11.27 -0.90 5.30
CA TYR A 99 11.67 0.41 5.84
C TYR A 99 13.06 0.37 6.49
N ALA A 100 13.33 -0.65 7.30
CA ALA A 100 14.64 -0.82 7.92
C ALA A 100 15.74 -0.96 6.85
N TYR A 101 15.50 -1.75 5.79
CA TYR A 101 16.41 -1.84 4.65
C TYR A 101 16.59 -0.51 3.91
N GLY A 102 15.52 0.26 3.74
CA GLY A 102 15.62 1.61 3.19
C GLY A 102 16.58 2.50 3.99
N TRP A 103 16.50 2.46 5.32
CA TRP A 103 17.43 3.19 6.19
C TRP A 103 18.86 2.64 6.12
N ILE A 104 19.06 1.32 6.02
CA ILE A 104 20.38 0.72 5.82
C ILE A 104 20.99 1.21 4.51
N ILE A 105 20.22 1.23 3.42
CA ILE A 105 20.68 1.77 2.14
C ILE A 105 21.10 3.24 2.28
N LEU A 106 20.30 4.07 2.96
CA LEU A 106 20.64 5.47 3.19
C LEU A 106 21.86 5.66 4.07
N ALA A 107 22.11 4.76 5.03
CA ALA A 107 23.32 4.79 5.84
C ALA A 107 24.59 4.53 5.01
N ILE A 108 24.46 3.78 3.93
CA ILE A 108 25.58 3.46 3.00
C ILE A 108 25.77 4.56 1.95
N VAL A 109 24.66 5.01 1.34
CA VAL A 109 24.68 5.95 0.20
C VAL A 109 24.83 7.40 0.67
N GLY A 110 24.41 7.71 1.90
CA GLY A 110 24.39 9.05 2.47
C GLY A 110 23.04 9.75 2.34
N PRO A 111 22.96 11.02 2.81
CA PRO A 111 21.71 11.76 2.83
C PRO A 111 21.23 12.09 1.41
N LEU A 112 19.95 11.84 1.16
CA LEU A 112 19.31 12.19 -0.11
C LEU A 112 18.88 13.65 -0.13
N ALA A 113 18.99 14.30 -1.31
CA ALA A 113 18.31 15.56 -1.56
C ALA A 113 16.78 15.37 -1.43
N PRO A 114 16.00 16.43 -1.08
CA PRO A 114 14.54 16.31 -0.87
C PRO A 114 13.82 15.64 -2.02
N ARG A 115 14.15 15.98 -3.27
CA ARG A 115 13.56 15.36 -4.45
C ARG A 115 13.89 13.86 -4.57
N GLN A 116 15.11 13.47 -4.23
CA GLN A 116 15.53 12.05 -4.22
C GLN A 116 14.79 11.27 -3.13
N ALA A 117 14.65 11.86 -1.94
CA ALA A 117 13.90 11.25 -0.83
C ALA A 117 12.42 11.06 -1.20
N ASN A 118 11.81 12.05 -1.87
CA ASN A 118 10.44 12.01 -2.35
C ASN A 118 10.20 10.97 -3.47
N ALA A 119 11.24 10.51 -4.14
CA ALA A 119 11.18 9.41 -5.09
C ALA A 119 11.53 8.07 -4.42
N PHE A 120 12.53 8.04 -3.55
CA PHE A 120 13.06 6.84 -2.92
C PHE A 120 12.02 6.14 -2.02
N TRP A 121 11.45 6.87 -1.05
CA TRP A 121 10.53 6.29 -0.07
C TRP A 121 9.25 5.69 -0.68
N PRO A 122 8.58 6.35 -1.64
CA PRO A 122 7.45 5.73 -2.33
C PRO A 122 7.84 4.44 -3.05
N ASN A 123 9.01 4.38 -3.68
CA ASN A 123 9.46 3.16 -4.35
C ASN A 123 9.74 2.02 -3.37
N VAL A 124 10.35 2.29 -2.22
CA VAL A 124 10.53 1.29 -1.14
C VAL A 124 9.15 0.79 -0.66
N PHE A 125 8.17 1.69 -0.53
CA PHE A 125 6.82 1.34 -0.12
C PHE A 125 6.11 0.50 -1.18
N MET A 126 6.20 0.90 -2.44
CA MET A 126 5.59 0.19 -3.58
C MET A 126 6.23 -1.16 -3.85
N LEU A 127 7.53 -1.32 -3.53
CA LEU A 127 8.18 -2.63 -3.57
C LEU A 127 7.47 -3.63 -2.63
N GLY A 128 7.08 -3.20 -1.43
CA GLY A 128 6.29 -4.03 -0.51
C GLY A 128 4.97 -4.49 -1.11
N PHE A 129 4.25 -3.60 -1.82
CA PHE A 129 3.02 -3.96 -2.52
C PHE A 129 3.28 -4.89 -3.70
N ALA A 130 4.32 -4.64 -4.49
CA ALA A 130 4.69 -5.49 -5.61
C ALA A 130 5.03 -6.92 -5.13
N LEU A 131 5.83 -7.05 -4.08
CA LEU A 131 6.14 -8.35 -3.47
C LEU A 131 4.90 -9.02 -2.88
N ALA A 132 4.08 -8.29 -2.10
CA ALA A 132 2.83 -8.81 -1.55
C ALA A 132 1.88 -9.28 -2.65
N GLY A 133 1.92 -8.65 -3.83
CA GLY A 133 1.12 -9.02 -4.99
C GLY A 133 1.40 -10.42 -5.53
N LEU A 134 2.57 -10.99 -5.29
CA LEU A 134 2.91 -12.36 -5.67
C LEU A 134 2.04 -13.40 -4.92
N TRP A 135 1.58 -13.07 -3.70
CA TRP A 135 0.74 -13.95 -2.88
C TRP A 135 -0.71 -13.48 -2.73
N LEU A 136 -0.94 -12.15 -2.72
CA LEU A 136 -2.26 -11.57 -2.49
C LEU A 136 -3.06 -11.33 -3.78
N GLY A 137 -2.39 -11.30 -4.94
CA GLY A 137 -3.04 -11.14 -6.23
C GLY A 137 -2.44 -10.05 -7.12
N ARG A 138 -2.66 -10.21 -8.41
CA ARG A 138 -2.07 -9.38 -9.48
C ARG A 138 -2.34 -7.88 -9.32
N PHE A 139 -3.44 -7.50 -8.66
CA PHE A 139 -3.76 -6.09 -8.42
C PHE A 139 -2.64 -5.37 -7.65
N PHE A 140 -2.17 -5.95 -6.54
CA PHE A 140 -1.11 -5.34 -5.73
C PHE A 140 0.22 -5.27 -6.48
N LEU A 141 0.54 -6.30 -7.27
CA LEU A 141 1.73 -6.32 -8.12
C LEU A 141 1.68 -5.18 -9.15
N LEU A 142 0.57 -5.08 -9.90
CA LEU A 142 0.39 -4.05 -10.92
C LEU A 142 0.39 -2.64 -10.30
N LEU A 143 -0.28 -2.46 -9.17
CA LEU A 143 -0.28 -1.18 -8.45
C LEU A 143 1.14 -0.77 -8.06
N GLY A 144 1.89 -1.68 -7.41
CA GLY A 144 3.26 -1.42 -6.98
C GLY A 144 4.17 -1.05 -8.15
N LEU A 145 4.16 -1.84 -9.21
CA LEU A 145 4.99 -1.60 -10.40
C LEU A 145 4.59 -0.33 -11.16
N SER A 146 3.28 -0.08 -11.33
CA SER A 146 2.80 1.10 -12.06
C SER A 146 3.15 2.39 -11.32
N VAL A 147 2.92 2.47 -10.02
CA VAL A 147 3.26 3.66 -9.23
C VAL A 147 4.77 3.86 -9.19
N SER A 148 5.57 2.80 -9.07
CA SER A 148 7.02 2.89 -9.13
C SER A 148 7.51 3.42 -10.48
N ALA A 149 7.00 2.90 -11.59
CA ALA A 149 7.34 3.37 -12.93
C ALA A 149 6.97 4.84 -13.13
N LEU A 150 5.75 5.23 -12.73
CA LEU A 150 5.28 6.61 -12.82
C LEU A 150 6.07 7.56 -11.91
N THR A 151 6.53 7.09 -10.74
CA THR A 151 7.43 7.86 -9.86
C THR A 151 8.75 8.14 -10.56
N LEU A 152 9.35 7.15 -11.23
CA LEU A 152 10.59 7.33 -11.99
C LEU A 152 10.39 8.25 -13.20
N ILE A 153 9.28 8.09 -13.93
CA ILE A 153 8.92 8.99 -15.02
C ILE A 153 8.86 10.44 -14.51
N GLY A 154 8.12 10.69 -13.43
CA GLY A 154 8.06 12.02 -12.83
C GLY A 154 9.41 12.53 -12.35
N TYR A 155 10.21 11.67 -11.73
CA TYR A 155 11.53 12.04 -11.26
C TYR A 155 12.44 12.55 -12.37
N PHE A 156 12.42 11.96 -13.56
CA PHE A 156 13.28 12.36 -14.67
C PHE A 156 12.69 13.51 -15.50
N TRP A 157 11.37 13.59 -15.67
CA TRP A 157 10.76 14.53 -16.61
C TRP A 157 9.96 15.68 -16.01
N SER A 158 9.46 15.60 -14.77
CA SER A 158 8.59 16.65 -14.21
C SER A 158 9.35 17.89 -13.67
N GLY A 159 10.68 17.83 -13.57
CA GLY A 159 11.46 18.98 -13.10
C GLY A 159 11.02 19.49 -11.72
N PRO A 160 10.79 20.82 -11.56
CA PRO A 160 10.34 21.41 -10.29
C PRO A 160 8.92 21.01 -9.88
N TRP A 161 8.11 20.49 -10.80
CA TRP A 161 6.72 20.06 -10.56
C TRP A 161 6.61 18.64 -10.00
N PHE A 162 7.73 18.01 -9.63
CA PHE A 162 7.76 16.63 -9.14
C PHE A 162 6.84 16.40 -7.93
N GLY A 163 6.76 17.35 -6.99
CA GLY A 163 5.84 17.26 -5.85
C GLY A 163 4.38 17.14 -6.29
N LEU A 164 3.93 17.99 -7.22
CA LEU A 164 2.56 17.92 -7.75
C LEU A 164 2.31 16.65 -8.57
N TRP A 165 3.31 16.22 -9.35
CA TRP A 165 3.25 14.93 -10.05
C TRP A 165 3.02 13.78 -9.06
N MET A 166 3.76 13.75 -7.95
CA MET A 166 3.62 12.72 -6.93
C MET A 166 2.29 12.82 -6.16
N ALA A 167 1.75 14.03 -5.97
CA ALA A 167 0.41 14.19 -5.42
C ALA A 167 -0.65 13.49 -6.28
N VAL A 168 -0.56 13.65 -7.61
CA VAL A 168 -1.50 13.03 -8.57
C VAL A 168 -1.24 11.53 -8.70
N VAL A 169 0.00 11.14 -8.97
CA VAL A 169 0.35 9.73 -9.26
C VAL A 169 0.35 8.89 -7.98
N GLY A 170 1.07 9.32 -6.95
CA GLY A 170 1.17 8.59 -5.69
C GLY A 170 -0.13 8.64 -4.90
N GLY A 171 -0.58 9.85 -4.58
CA GLY A 171 -1.80 10.05 -3.79
C GLY A 171 -3.07 9.71 -4.58
N GLY A 172 -3.23 10.28 -5.77
CA GLY A 172 -4.37 10.02 -6.66
C GLY A 172 -4.45 8.56 -7.09
N GLY A 173 -3.32 7.93 -7.42
CA GLY A 173 -3.23 6.51 -7.76
C GLY A 173 -3.72 5.60 -6.62
N LEU A 174 -3.33 5.89 -5.37
CA LEU A 174 -3.82 5.14 -4.22
C LEU A 174 -5.32 5.36 -3.98
N ILE A 175 -5.84 6.58 -4.14
CA ILE A 175 -7.28 6.85 -4.04
C ILE A 175 -8.04 6.05 -5.10
N ALA A 176 -7.61 6.12 -6.36
CA ALA A 176 -8.23 5.41 -7.47
C ALA A 176 -8.19 3.88 -7.25
N GLY A 177 -7.03 3.36 -6.82
CA GLY A 177 -6.86 1.96 -6.44
C GLY A 177 -7.78 1.54 -5.29
N GLY A 178 -7.89 2.36 -4.26
CA GLY A 178 -8.79 2.14 -3.14
C GLY A 178 -10.27 2.13 -3.54
N LEU A 179 -10.68 3.07 -4.39
CA LEU A 179 -12.04 3.12 -4.92
C LEU A 179 -12.35 1.92 -5.82
N TRP A 180 -11.37 1.48 -6.62
CA TRP A 180 -11.54 0.28 -7.42
C TRP A 180 -11.69 -0.97 -6.56
N LEU A 181 -10.81 -1.15 -5.55
CA LEU A 181 -10.93 -2.28 -4.61
C LEU A 181 -12.30 -2.31 -3.91
N ARG A 182 -12.87 -1.13 -3.61
CA ARG A 182 -14.20 -1.03 -3.01
C ARG A 182 -15.32 -1.53 -3.93
N ARG A 183 -15.14 -1.47 -5.26
CA ARG A 183 -16.11 -1.98 -6.23
C ARG A 183 -16.01 -3.49 -6.45
N LEU A 184 -14.86 -4.09 -6.09
CA LEU A 184 -14.60 -5.52 -6.24
C LEU A 184 -14.93 -6.33 -4.97
N GLY A 185 -15.14 -5.67 -3.83
CA GLY A 185 -15.51 -6.29 -2.55
C GLY A 185 -16.93 -5.95 -2.14
#